data_718e1a90070745af4dfd24aa60d38372
#
_entry.id   718e1a90070745af4dfd24aa60d38372
#
_cell.length_a   1.000
_cell.length_b   1.000
_cell.length_c   1.000
_cell.angle_alpha   90.00
_cell.angle_beta   90.00
_cell.angle_gamma   90.00
#
_symmetry.space_group_name_H-M   'P 1'
#
loop_
_entity.id
_entity.type
_entity.pdbx_description
1 polymer ?
#
loop_
_entity_poly.entity_id
_entity_poly.type
_entity_poly.pdbx_seq_one_letter_code
_entity_poly.pdbx_strand_id
1 'polypeptide(L)'
;RDTEAGARRALVLPVGGAFHSPLMQPAKDELQAAIEKTEFQTPKCPVYQNVDAKAHTDAAEIKQNLIAQLTASVRWTQEVQNMIAAGATDFMECGPGRALQGMIGKIAKGNADVTIKGIE
;
A
#
# COMPACT_ATOMS: atom_id res chain seq x y z
N ARG A 1 -0.53 20.08 -17.73
CA ARG A 1 -1.34 20.72 -16.68
C ARG A 1 -0.62 20.83 -15.34
N ASP A 2 -0.09 19.70 -14.85
CA ASP A 2 0.60 19.71 -13.57
C ASP A 2 1.84 20.60 -13.58
N THR A 3 2.55 20.64 -14.70
CA THR A 3 3.70 21.54 -14.87
C THR A 3 3.27 22.99 -14.89
N GLU A 4 2.13 23.31 -15.50
CA GLU A 4 1.55 24.65 -15.50
C GLU A 4 1.12 25.09 -14.10
N ALA A 5 0.70 24.13 -13.27
CA ALA A 5 0.31 24.40 -11.88
C ALA A 5 1.50 24.45 -10.92
N GLY A 6 2.74 24.36 -11.42
CA GLY A 6 3.94 24.50 -10.62
C GLY A 6 4.67 23.20 -10.31
N ALA A 7 4.24 22.08 -10.85
CA ALA A 7 4.94 20.81 -10.68
C ALA A 7 6.28 20.82 -11.44
N ARG A 8 7.31 20.26 -10.84
CA ARG A 8 8.64 20.19 -11.47
C ARG A 8 8.65 19.24 -12.67
N ARG A 9 7.83 18.20 -12.61
CA ARG A 9 7.78 17.15 -13.63
C ARG A 9 6.43 16.47 -13.62
N ALA A 10 5.87 16.24 -14.79
CA ALA A 10 4.63 15.48 -14.97
C ALA A 10 4.82 14.47 -16.08
N LEU A 11 4.57 13.20 -15.80
CA LEU A 11 4.73 12.11 -16.75
C LEU A 11 3.47 11.25 -16.77
N VAL A 12 3.09 10.81 -17.97
CA VAL A 12 2.06 9.79 -18.13
C VAL A 12 2.71 8.43 -17.96
N LEU A 13 2.24 7.68 -16.95
CA LEU A 13 2.80 6.36 -16.68
C LEU A 13 2.22 5.31 -17.63
N PRO A 14 3.06 4.35 -18.08
CA PRO A 14 2.60 3.28 -18.96
C PRO A 14 1.91 2.18 -18.15
N VAL A 15 0.73 2.47 -17.59
CA VAL A 15 -0.05 1.50 -16.85
C VAL A 15 -1.14 0.88 -17.73
N GLY A 16 -1.36 -0.41 -17.59
CA GLY A 16 -2.21 -1.21 -18.45
C GLY A 16 -3.66 -1.34 -18.02
N GLY A 17 -4.25 -0.32 -17.36
CA GLY A 17 -5.64 -0.40 -16.97
C GLY A 17 -6.11 0.74 -16.10
N ALA A 18 -7.43 0.83 -15.95
CA ALA A 18 -8.10 1.87 -15.18
C ALA A 18 -8.49 1.31 -13.80
N PHE A 19 -7.49 1.10 -12.94
CA PHE A 19 -7.63 0.35 -11.69
C PHE A 19 -8.62 0.94 -10.67
N HIS A 20 -8.83 2.25 -10.68
CA HIS A 20 -9.75 2.92 -9.76
C HIS A 20 -10.90 3.60 -10.50
N SER A 21 -11.49 2.90 -11.46
CA SER A 21 -12.59 3.40 -12.27
C SER A 21 -13.80 2.46 -12.23
N PRO A 22 -15.01 2.96 -12.62
CA PRO A 22 -16.19 2.11 -12.73
C PRO A 22 -16.04 0.92 -13.68
N LEU A 23 -15.11 1.01 -14.64
CA LEU A 23 -14.84 -0.08 -15.58
C LEU A 23 -14.29 -1.33 -14.89
N MET A 24 -13.72 -1.18 -13.69
CA MET A 24 -13.19 -2.29 -12.89
C MET A 24 -14.21 -2.88 -11.92
N GLN A 25 -15.46 -2.38 -11.92
CA GLN A 25 -16.48 -2.82 -10.97
C GLN A 25 -16.74 -4.34 -10.99
N PRO A 26 -16.84 -5.01 -12.16
CA PRO A 26 -17.02 -6.47 -12.16
C PRO A 26 -15.88 -7.21 -11.46
N ALA A 27 -14.63 -6.79 -11.68
CA ALA A 27 -13.47 -7.41 -11.03
C ALA A 27 -13.49 -7.16 -9.51
N LYS A 28 -13.89 -5.97 -9.09
CA LYS A 28 -14.02 -5.63 -7.66
C LYS A 28 -15.09 -6.46 -6.99
N ASP A 29 -16.24 -6.63 -7.63
CA ASP A 29 -17.34 -7.44 -7.11
C ASP A 29 -16.93 -8.89 -6.92
N GLU A 30 -16.22 -9.45 -7.88
CA GLU A 30 -15.70 -10.81 -7.83
C GLU A 30 -14.67 -10.97 -6.70
N LEU A 31 -13.74 -10.03 -6.57
CA LEU A 31 -12.74 -10.04 -5.51
C LEU A 31 -13.40 -9.87 -4.14
N GLN A 32 -14.38 -9.00 -4.01
CA GLN A 32 -15.11 -8.81 -2.76
C GLN A 32 -15.79 -10.12 -2.33
N ALA A 33 -16.44 -10.80 -3.26
CA ALA A 33 -17.08 -12.09 -2.97
C ALA A 33 -16.06 -13.14 -2.50
N ALA A 34 -14.88 -13.16 -3.11
CA ALA A 34 -13.80 -14.06 -2.70
C ALA A 34 -13.28 -13.73 -1.30
N ILE A 35 -13.12 -12.46 -0.98
CA ILE A 35 -12.71 -12.01 0.36
C ILE A 35 -13.74 -12.40 1.41
N GLU A 36 -15.02 -12.20 1.12
CA GLU A 36 -16.11 -12.53 2.05
C GLU A 36 -16.17 -14.02 2.37
N LYS A 37 -15.84 -14.88 1.40
CA LYS A 37 -15.82 -16.33 1.57
C LYS A 37 -14.55 -16.85 2.25
N THR A 38 -13.50 -16.04 2.29
CA THR A 38 -12.21 -16.45 2.85
C THR A 38 -12.24 -16.30 4.37
N GLU A 39 -11.77 -17.33 5.07
CA GLU A 39 -11.59 -17.26 6.52
C GLU A 39 -10.29 -16.54 6.83
N PHE A 40 -10.37 -15.49 7.64
CA PHE A 40 -9.22 -14.71 8.08
C PHE A 40 -8.87 -15.09 9.51
N GLN A 41 -7.59 -15.38 9.73
CA GLN A 41 -7.06 -15.71 11.05
C GLN A 41 -6.31 -14.51 11.62
N THR A 42 -6.22 -14.45 12.94
CA THR A 42 -5.48 -13.40 13.62
C THR A 42 -4.01 -13.40 13.19
N PRO A 43 -3.46 -12.29 12.72
CA PRO A 43 -2.06 -12.26 12.31
C PRO A 43 -1.11 -12.33 13.51
N LYS A 44 0.09 -12.86 13.27
CA LYS A 44 1.13 -12.96 14.29
C LYS A 44 1.77 -11.62 14.62
N CYS A 45 1.64 -10.66 13.74
CA CYS A 45 2.19 -9.32 13.88
C CYS A 45 1.20 -8.30 13.31
N PRO A 46 1.32 -7.02 13.66
CA PRO A 46 0.45 -6.00 13.07
C PRO A 46 0.60 -5.91 11.56
N VAL A 47 -0.51 -5.74 10.87
CA VAL A 47 -0.55 -5.56 9.42
C VAL A 47 -0.97 -4.12 9.13
N TYR A 48 -0.13 -3.38 8.41
CA TYR A 48 -0.48 -2.05 7.94
C TYR A 48 -1.29 -2.16 6.67
N GLN A 49 -2.43 -1.48 6.65
CA GLN A 49 -3.34 -1.55 5.51
C GLN A 49 -3.43 -0.21 4.78
N ASN A 50 -3.58 -0.27 3.46
CA ASN A 50 -3.55 0.92 2.60
C ASN A 50 -4.72 1.87 2.82
N VAL A 51 -5.85 1.35 3.27
CA VAL A 51 -7.09 2.14 3.35
C VAL A 51 -7.02 3.25 4.38
N ASP A 52 -6.34 3.02 5.50
CA ASP A 52 -6.23 3.99 6.59
C ASP A 52 -4.79 4.23 7.08
N ALA A 53 -3.83 3.55 6.48
CA ALA A 53 -2.40 3.66 6.81
C ALA A 53 -2.07 3.27 8.25
N LYS A 54 -2.88 2.43 8.89
CA LYS A 54 -2.75 2.04 10.29
C LYS A 54 -2.48 0.55 10.44
N ALA A 55 -1.89 0.20 11.57
CA ALA A 55 -1.64 -1.19 11.95
C ALA A 55 -2.90 -1.86 12.51
N HIS A 56 -3.14 -3.08 12.10
CA HIS A 56 -4.29 -3.86 12.52
C HIS A 56 -3.88 -5.26 12.95
N THR A 57 -4.52 -5.77 14.01
CA THR A 57 -4.27 -7.10 14.53
C THR A 57 -5.54 -7.95 14.62
N ASP A 58 -6.71 -7.37 14.36
CA ASP A 58 -7.99 -8.06 14.37
C ASP A 58 -8.31 -8.59 12.98
N ALA A 59 -8.51 -9.90 12.86
CA ALA A 59 -8.80 -10.56 11.58
C ALA A 59 -10.07 -10.02 10.92
N ALA A 60 -11.12 -9.75 11.67
CA ALA A 60 -12.38 -9.22 11.14
C ALA A 60 -12.19 -7.80 10.59
N GLU A 61 -11.45 -6.96 11.30
CA GLU A 61 -11.13 -5.60 10.87
C GLU A 61 -10.28 -5.59 9.61
N ILE A 62 -9.28 -6.47 9.56
CA ILE A 62 -8.41 -6.61 8.38
C ILE A 62 -9.24 -7.00 7.16
N LYS A 63 -10.17 -7.94 7.31
CA LYS A 63 -11.06 -8.38 6.24
C LYS A 63 -11.93 -7.24 5.72
N GLN A 64 -12.55 -6.48 6.61
CA GLN A 64 -13.37 -5.32 6.25
C GLN A 64 -12.55 -4.25 5.53
N ASN A 65 -11.34 -3.99 5.99
CA ASN A 65 -10.44 -3.02 5.37
C ASN A 65 -10.00 -3.44 3.98
N LEU A 66 -9.79 -4.73 3.73
CA LEU A 66 -9.48 -5.23 2.39
C LEU A 66 -10.64 -4.98 1.42
N ILE A 67 -11.87 -5.14 1.87
CA ILE A 67 -13.04 -4.84 1.05
C ILE A 67 -13.11 -3.33 0.77
N ALA A 68 -12.92 -2.51 1.80
CA ALA A 68 -12.91 -1.05 1.65
C ALA A 68 -11.80 -0.58 0.71
N GLN A 69 -10.66 -1.27 0.69
CA GLN A 69 -9.53 -0.95 -0.16
C GLN A 69 -9.84 -1.04 -1.66
N LEU A 70 -10.82 -1.85 -2.04
CA LEU A 70 -11.20 -2.02 -3.45
C LEU A 70 -11.61 -0.70 -4.13
N THR A 71 -12.12 0.25 -3.35
CA THR A 71 -12.57 1.56 -3.84
C THR A 71 -11.83 2.73 -3.21
N ALA A 72 -10.83 2.48 -2.37
CA ALA A 72 -10.09 3.51 -1.65
C ALA A 72 -8.72 3.76 -2.28
N SER A 73 -8.17 4.93 -2.01
CA SER A 73 -6.81 5.28 -2.42
C SER A 73 -5.78 4.56 -1.54
N VAL A 74 -4.63 4.27 -2.11
CA VAL A 74 -3.49 3.72 -1.38
C VAL A 74 -2.76 4.86 -0.66
N ARG A 75 -2.62 4.77 0.65
CA ARG A 75 -1.95 5.78 1.48
C ARG A 75 -0.52 5.33 1.83
N TRP A 76 0.28 5.03 0.81
CA TRP A 76 1.60 4.44 1.00
C TRP A 76 2.54 5.31 1.83
N THR A 77 2.63 6.59 1.54
CA THR A 77 3.50 7.51 2.28
C THR A 77 3.14 7.55 3.76
N GLN A 78 1.85 7.67 4.07
CA GLN A 78 1.37 7.68 5.45
C GLN A 78 1.65 6.35 6.14
N GLU A 79 1.47 5.22 5.45
CA GLU A 79 1.77 3.90 6.01
C GLU A 79 3.22 3.80 6.43
N VAL A 80 4.15 4.15 5.54
CA VAL A 80 5.58 4.06 5.83
C VAL A 80 5.97 5.02 6.95
N GLN A 81 5.45 6.24 6.94
CA GLN A 81 5.69 7.21 8.01
C GLN A 81 5.19 6.70 9.35
N ASN A 82 4.02 6.08 9.39
CA ASN A 82 3.46 5.51 10.60
C ASN A 82 4.28 4.31 11.09
N MET A 83 4.77 3.46 10.19
CA MET A 83 5.66 2.35 10.53
C MET A 83 6.95 2.86 11.17
N ILE A 84 7.56 3.88 10.59
CA ILE A 84 8.79 4.49 11.13
C ILE A 84 8.53 5.11 12.50
N ALA A 85 7.42 5.83 12.65
CA ALA A 85 7.02 6.42 13.93
C ALA A 85 6.76 5.36 15.01
N ALA A 86 6.31 4.17 14.61
CA ALA A 86 6.10 3.04 15.51
C ALA A 86 7.40 2.28 15.87
N GLY A 87 8.54 2.69 15.31
CA GLY A 87 9.84 2.10 15.61
C GLY A 87 10.39 1.14 14.56
N ALA A 88 9.77 1.05 13.40
CA ALA A 88 10.28 0.20 12.33
C ALA A 88 11.61 0.75 11.80
N THR A 89 12.62 -0.10 11.72
CA THR A 89 13.96 0.25 11.24
C THR A 89 14.38 -0.55 10.01
N ASP A 90 13.82 -1.74 9.83
CA ASP A 90 14.17 -2.63 8.73
C ASP A 90 12.97 -2.85 7.82
N PHE A 91 13.15 -2.59 6.53
CA PHE A 91 12.14 -2.82 5.52
C PHE A 91 12.65 -3.83 4.50
N MET A 92 11.83 -4.84 4.19
CA MET A 92 12.18 -5.85 3.20
C MET A 92 11.06 -5.98 2.20
N GLU A 93 11.37 -5.70 0.93
CA GLU A 93 10.43 -5.93 -0.16
C GLU A 93 10.55 -7.38 -0.60
N CYS A 94 9.42 -8.10 -0.59
CA CYS A 94 9.35 -9.49 -1.03
C CYS A 94 8.80 -9.54 -2.45
N GLY A 95 9.53 -10.19 -3.34
CA GLY A 95 9.12 -10.33 -4.74
C GLY A 95 10.04 -9.60 -5.71
N PRO A 96 9.76 -9.68 -7.01
CA PRO A 96 10.62 -9.10 -8.04
C PRO A 96 10.55 -7.58 -8.07
N GLY A 97 11.68 -6.97 -8.44
CA GLY A 97 11.77 -5.53 -8.60
C GLY A 97 12.15 -4.77 -7.33
N ARG A 98 12.23 -3.45 -7.46
CA ARG A 98 12.68 -2.55 -6.41
C ARG A 98 11.80 -1.32 -6.23
N ALA A 99 10.60 -1.33 -6.78
CA ALA A 99 9.72 -0.15 -6.77
C ALA A 99 9.40 0.32 -5.35
N LEU A 100 9.05 -0.61 -4.46
CA LEU A 100 8.72 -0.28 -3.07
C LEU A 100 9.96 0.16 -2.30
N GLN A 101 11.11 -0.47 -2.55
CA GLN A 101 12.38 -0.05 -1.95
C GLN A 101 12.71 1.40 -2.30
N GLY A 102 12.54 1.78 -3.56
CA GLY A 102 12.75 3.14 -4.01
C GLY A 102 11.81 4.15 -3.35
N MET A 103 10.55 3.80 -3.22
CA MET A 103 9.56 4.65 -2.56
C MET A 103 9.86 4.85 -1.06
N ILE A 104 10.21 3.76 -0.36
CA ILE A 104 10.57 3.83 1.05
C ILE A 104 11.84 4.67 1.23
N GLY A 105 12.82 4.52 0.35
CA GLY A 105 14.04 5.32 0.38
C GLY A 105 13.78 6.82 0.31
N LYS A 106 12.83 7.24 -0.49
CA LYS A 106 12.44 8.65 -0.57
C LYS A 106 11.69 9.12 0.67
N ILE A 107 10.79 8.30 1.20
CA ILE A 107 10.01 8.65 2.39
C ILE A 107 10.91 8.74 3.63
N ALA A 108 11.87 7.81 3.75
CA ALA A 108 12.78 7.72 4.88
C ALA A 108 14.06 8.55 4.70
N LYS A 109 14.12 9.40 3.68
CA LYS A 109 15.29 10.23 3.39
C LYS A 109 15.68 11.07 4.61
N GLY A 110 16.95 10.95 5.01
CA GLY A 110 17.46 11.64 6.19
C GLY A 110 17.35 10.84 7.48
N ASN A 111 16.72 9.68 7.46
CA ASN A 111 16.62 8.79 8.62
C ASN A 111 17.66 7.68 8.49
N ALA A 112 18.79 7.83 9.20
CA ALA A 112 19.92 6.89 9.14
C ALA A 112 19.61 5.53 9.78
N ASP A 113 18.56 5.44 10.59
CA ASP A 113 18.20 4.21 11.29
C ASP A 113 17.41 3.24 10.41
N VAL A 114 16.94 3.68 9.23
CA VAL A 114 16.15 2.87 8.34
C VAL A 114 17.03 2.08 7.38
N THR A 115 16.87 0.76 7.37
CA THR A 115 17.53 -0.17 6.45
C THR A 115 16.51 -0.73 5.48
N ILE A 116 16.83 -0.75 4.19
CA ILE A 116 15.93 -1.19 3.13
C ILE A 116 16.59 -2.32 2.34
N LYS A 117 15.89 -3.43 2.20
CA LYS A 117 16.37 -4.64 1.49
C LYS A 117 15.29 -5.22 0.60
N GLY A 118 15.69 -6.08 -0.31
CA GLY A 118 14.77 -6.85 -1.15
C GLY A 118 15.13 -8.31 -1.14
N ILE A 119 14.12 -9.17 -1.33
CA ILE A 119 14.29 -10.61 -1.50
C ILE A 119 13.35 -11.09 -2.60
N GLU A 120 13.89 -11.82 -3.56
CA GLU A 120 13.13 -12.36 -4.69
C GLU A 120 12.79 -13.84 -4.52
#